data_d8ee3a975600a2b478c14f190ff107fb
#
_entry.id   d8ee3a975600a2b478c14f190ff107fb
#
_cell.length_a   1.000
_cell.length_b   1.000
_cell.length_c   1.000
_cell.angle_alpha   90.00
_cell.angle_beta   90.00
_cell.angle_gamma   90.00
#
_symmetry.space_group_name_H-M   'P 1'
#
loop_
_entity.id
_entity.type
_entity.pdbx_description
1 polymer ?
#
loop_
_entity_poly.entity_id
_entity_poly.type
_entity_poly.pdbx_seq_one_letter_code
_entity_poly.pdbx_strand_id
1 'polypeptide(L)'
;INPAYAGAEADNLFSFTSRTQWAAVDEAPRTLAFSYSSARENNVGLGLSVVSDKVFVEQQTFAYIDFSYRLQMGSDAQLFLGLKGGGNFYNADPTLLKIYSPSDPSQVSTSKFSPNIGAGAYYKAANFWISFSIPRLLNTKRNDSQLAITAKAAKKKQKRINH
;
A
#
# COMPACT_ATOMS: atom_id res chain seq x y z
N ILE A 1 4.09 -2.59 -7.51
CA ILE A 1 4.28 -1.83 -8.78
C ILE A 1 5.61 -1.11 -8.68
N ASN A 2 6.48 -1.28 -9.69
CA ASN A 2 7.78 -0.62 -9.76
C ASN A 2 7.60 0.83 -10.26
N PRO A 3 8.05 1.86 -9.54
CA PRO A 3 7.91 3.26 -9.97
C PRO A 3 8.65 3.60 -11.28
N ALA A 4 9.66 2.83 -11.65
CA ALA A 4 10.40 3.03 -12.89
C ALA A 4 9.58 2.73 -14.16
N TYR A 5 8.41 2.08 -14.03
CA TYR A 5 7.51 1.89 -15.17
C TYR A 5 6.65 3.12 -15.51
N ALA A 6 6.60 4.13 -14.65
CA ALA A 6 5.85 5.34 -14.94
C ALA A 6 6.38 5.99 -16.23
N GLY A 7 5.54 6.09 -17.27
CA GLY A 7 5.90 6.63 -18.57
C GLY A 7 6.88 5.77 -19.41
N ALA A 8 7.12 4.51 -19.06
CA ALA A 8 8.05 3.65 -19.78
C ALA A 8 7.44 2.98 -21.02
N GLU A 9 6.12 2.80 -21.06
CA GLU A 9 5.43 2.01 -22.09
C GLU A 9 4.56 2.83 -23.03
N ALA A 10 3.96 3.91 -22.55
CA ALA A 10 3.04 4.73 -23.34
C ALA A 10 3.02 6.18 -22.87
N ASP A 11 2.60 7.09 -23.74
CA ASP A 11 2.46 8.51 -23.45
C ASP A 11 1.43 8.76 -22.35
N ASN A 12 0.31 8.03 -22.40
CA ASN A 12 -0.72 8.05 -21.35
C ASN A 12 -1.35 6.66 -21.22
N LEU A 13 -1.30 6.09 -20.05
CA LEU A 13 -1.87 4.79 -19.73
C LEU A 13 -2.80 4.90 -18.52
N PHE A 14 -4.06 4.51 -18.69
CA PHE A 14 -5.03 4.36 -17.63
C PHE A 14 -5.33 2.88 -17.41
N SER A 15 -5.38 2.47 -16.17
CA SER A 15 -5.81 1.13 -15.80
C SER A 15 -6.81 1.20 -14.65
N PHE A 16 -7.90 0.47 -14.80
CA PHE A 16 -8.89 0.28 -13.75
C PHE A 16 -9.17 -1.20 -13.58
N THR A 17 -9.13 -1.68 -12.35
CA THR A 17 -9.44 -3.06 -12.01
C THR A 17 -10.40 -3.10 -10.84
N SER A 18 -11.47 -3.86 -10.98
CA SER A 18 -12.40 -4.18 -9.90
C SER A 18 -12.46 -5.69 -9.72
N ARG A 19 -12.23 -6.15 -8.51
CA ARG A 19 -12.30 -7.57 -8.15
C ARG A 19 -13.22 -7.76 -6.95
N THR A 20 -14.20 -8.64 -7.06
CA THR A 20 -15.05 -9.08 -5.96
C THR A 20 -14.88 -10.58 -5.81
N GLN A 21 -14.58 -11.06 -4.61
CA GLN A 21 -14.51 -12.48 -4.29
C GLN A 21 -15.80 -12.88 -3.57
N TRP A 22 -16.35 -14.06 -3.92
CA TRP A 22 -17.58 -14.60 -3.31
C TRP A 22 -18.78 -13.65 -3.40
N ALA A 23 -19.14 -13.24 -4.60
CA ALA A 23 -20.16 -12.22 -4.87
C ALA A 23 -21.57 -12.51 -4.26
N ALA A 24 -21.82 -13.75 -3.80
CA ALA A 24 -23.07 -14.16 -3.15
C ALA A 24 -23.02 -14.04 -1.61
N VAL A 25 -21.93 -13.55 -1.04
CA VAL A 25 -21.74 -13.42 0.42
C VAL A 25 -21.79 -11.95 0.80
N ASP A 26 -22.58 -11.60 1.82
CA ASP A 26 -22.56 -10.25 2.39
C ASP A 26 -21.17 -9.94 2.95
N GLU A 27 -20.72 -8.68 2.78
CA GLU A 27 -19.37 -8.22 3.16
C GLU A 27 -18.22 -8.93 2.44
N ALA A 28 -18.45 -9.44 1.23
CA ALA A 28 -17.45 -10.10 0.39
C ALA A 28 -16.22 -9.21 0.16
N PRO A 29 -15.01 -9.78 0.17
CA PRO A 29 -13.79 -9.04 -0.12
C PRO A 29 -13.86 -8.35 -1.48
N ARG A 30 -13.56 -7.05 -1.50
CA ARG A 30 -13.57 -6.22 -2.71
C ARG A 30 -12.29 -5.42 -2.83
N THR A 31 -11.65 -5.54 -4.00
CA THR A 31 -10.49 -4.74 -4.38
C THR A 31 -10.86 -3.82 -5.53
N LEU A 32 -10.55 -2.54 -5.40
CA LEU A 32 -10.59 -1.55 -6.47
C LEU A 32 -9.18 -1.01 -6.68
N ALA A 33 -8.69 -1.06 -7.91
CA ALA A 33 -7.41 -0.49 -8.27
C ALA A 33 -7.54 0.45 -9.45
N PHE A 34 -6.95 1.61 -9.32
CA PHE A 34 -6.81 2.61 -10.37
C PHE A 34 -5.34 2.98 -10.52
N SER A 35 -4.86 3.08 -11.75
CA SER A 35 -3.56 3.66 -12.03
C SER A 35 -3.58 4.53 -13.28
N TYR A 36 -2.79 5.56 -13.24
CA TYR A 36 -2.49 6.44 -14.35
C TYR A 36 -0.99 6.58 -14.48
N SER A 37 -0.49 6.53 -15.70
CA SER A 37 0.93 6.73 -16.02
C SER A 37 1.04 7.57 -17.26
N SER A 38 1.95 8.53 -17.26
CA SER A 38 2.19 9.45 -18.38
C SER A 38 3.68 9.64 -18.60
N ALA A 39 4.11 9.46 -19.84
CA ALA A 39 5.40 9.96 -20.28
C ALA A 39 5.30 11.47 -20.57
N ARG A 40 6.26 12.20 -20.10
CA ARG A 40 6.40 13.63 -20.34
C ARG A 40 7.59 13.89 -21.25
N GLU A 41 7.62 15.09 -21.85
CA GLU A 41 8.83 15.60 -22.47
C GLU A 41 9.99 15.61 -21.47
N ASN A 42 11.23 15.68 -21.95
CA ASN A 42 12.44 15.67 -21.12
C ASN A 42 12.73 14.37 -20.37
N ASN A 43 12.29 13.22 -20.89
CA ASN A 43 12.57 11.90 -20.30
C ASN A 43 11.96 11.64 -18.91
N VAL A 44 10.98 12.42 -18.51
CA VAL A 44 10.28 12.29 -17.24
C VAL A 44 9.03 11.45 -17.41
N GLY A 45 8.78 10.53 -16.49
CA GLY A 45 7.52 9.82 -16.35
C GLY A 45 6.85 10.15 -15.02
N LEU A 46 5.54 10.31 -15.05
CA LEU A 46 4.70 10.51 -13.87
C LEU A 46 3.66 9.41 -13.78
N GLY A 47 3.41 8.95 -12.56
CA GLY A 47 2.39 7.94 -12.29
C GLY A 47 1.58 8.28 -11.04
N LEU A 48 0.35 7.80 -11.02
CA LEU A 48 -0.54 7.81 -9.86
C LEU A 48 -1.14 6.42 -9.72
N SER A 49 -1.14 5.87 -8.52
CA SER A 49 -1.79 4.61 -8.24
C SER A 49 -2.59 4.67 -6.95
N VAL A 50 -3.82 4.17 -7.00
CA VAL A 50 -4.70 4.04 -5.85
C VAL A 50 -5.26 2.63 -5.83
N VAL A 51 -5.11 1.94 -4.71
CA VAL A 51 -5.67 0.61 -4.49
C VAL A 51 -6.45 0.63 -3.19
N SER A 52 -7.71 0.25 -3.24
CA SER A 52 -8.57 0.12 -2.07
C SER A 52 -9.01 -1.33 -1.91
N ASP A 53 -8.63 -1.92 -0.80
CA ASP A 53 -9.01 -3.27 -0.39
C ASP A 53 -9.96 -3.18 0.80
N LYS A 54 -11.14 -3.76 0.66
CA LYS A 54 -12.11 -3.94 1.74
C LYS A 54 -12.28 -5.42 2.02
N VAL A 55 -12.06 -5.84 3.27
CA VAL A 55 -12.26 -7.20 3.75
C VAL A 55 -13.01 -7.16 5.07
N PHE A 56 -14.27 -7.53 5.08
CA PHE A 56 -15.16 -7.42 6.25
C PHE A 56 -15.17 -5.98 6.81
N VAL A 57 -14.72 -5.81 8.05
CA VAL A 57 -14.67 -4.54 8.78
C VAL A 57 -13.40 -3.74 8.55
N GLU A 58 -12.43 -4.31 7.84
CA GLU A 58 -11.14 -3.68 7.54
C GLU A 58 -11.14 -3.10 6.14
N GLN A 59 -10.69 -1.84 6.03
CA GLN A 59 -10.45 -1.19 4.76
C GLN A 59 -9.03 -0.63 4.73
N GLN A 60 -8.30 -0.97 3.67
CA GLN A 60 -6.97 -0.41 3.39
C GLN A 60 -6.98 0.32 2.06
N THR A 61 -6.50 1.55 2.06
CA THR A 61 -6.34 2.33 0.82
C THR A 61 -4.91 2.77 0.68
N PHE A 62 -4.26 2.32 -0.38
CA PHE A 62 -2.91 2.70 -0.78
C PHE A 62 -3.00 3.78 -1.84
N ALA A 63 -2.35 4.91 -1.63
CA ALA A 63 -2.25 5.98 -2.62
C ALA A 63 -0.79 6.38 -2.80
N TYR A 64 -0.31 6.31 -4.05
CA TYR A 64 1.08 6.60 -4.38
C TYR A 64 1.19 7.45 -5.63
N ILE A 65 2.19 8.33 -5.63
CA ILE A 65 2.67 9.06 -6.80
C ILE A 65 4.02 8.47 -7.17
N ASP A 66 4.20 8.17 -8.46
CA ASP A 66 5.41 7.64 -9.04
C ASP A 66 6.06 8.71 -9.91
N PHE A 67 7.36 8.86 -9.76
CA PHE A 67 8.21 9.68 -10.62
C PHE A 67 9.28 8.80 -11.24
N SER A 68 9.48 8.88 -12.55
CA SER A 68 10.57 8.18 -13.22
C SER A 68 11.39 9.12 -14.10
N TYR A 69 12.63 8.73 -14.31
CA TYR A 69 13.52 9.41 -15.23
C TYR A 69 14.18 8.40 -16.17
N ARG A 70 14.07 8.64 -17.48
CA ARG A 70 14.64 7.81 -18.52
C ARG A 70 16.02 8.29 -18.91
N LEU A 71 17.00 7.40 -18.83
CA LEU A 71 18.36 7.59 -19.31
C LEU A 71 18.55 6.76 -20.59
N GLN A 72 18.90 7.40 -21.70
CA GLN A 72 19.26 6.71 -22.93
C GLN A 72 20.68 6.15 -22.79
N MET A 73 20.84 4.84 -22.94
CA MET A 73 22.13 4.14 -22.85
C MET A 73 22.50 3.56 -24.22
N GLY A 74 23.11 4.39 -25.07
CA GLY A 74 23.41 3.99 -26.44
C GLY A 74 22.20 4.04 -27.39
N SER A 75 22.26 3.30 -28.53
CA SER A 75 21.21 3.30 -29.54
C SER A 75 19.97 2.48 -29.16
N ASP A 76 20.14 1.38 -28.42
CA ASP A 76 19.11 0.35 -28.28
C ASP A 76 18.78 0.01 -26.80
N ALA A 77 19.33 0.76 -25.86
CA ALA A 77 19.11 0.51 -24.44
C ALA A 77 18.65 1.76 -23.68
N GLN A 78 17.73 1.55 -22.74
CA GLN A 78 17.16 2.59 -21.89
C GLN A 78 17.15 2.13 -20.44
N LEU A 79 17.56 3.01 -19.52
CA LEU A 79 17.47 2.80 -18.10
C LEU A 79 16.46 3.80 -17.51
N PHE A 80 15.47 3.29 -16.82
CA PHE A 80 14.49 4.08 -16.08
C PHE A 80 14.80 3.96 -14.59
N LEU A 81 14.95 5.09 -13.93
CA LEU A 81 15.08 5.19 -12.47
C LEU A 81 13.79 5.78 -11.93
N GLY A 82 13.20 5.14 -10.93
CA GLY A 82 11.90 5.53 -10.39
C GLY A 82 11.93 5.75 -8.89
N LEU A 83 11.19 6.75 -8.44
CA LEU A 83 10.88 7.03 -7.06
C LEU A 83 9.37 7.00 -6.85
N LYS A 84 8.94 6.49 -5.70
CA LYS A 84 7.55 6.39 -5.28
C LYS A 84 7.38 7.08 -3.94
N GLY A 85 6.35 7.89 -3.81
CA GLY A 85 5.95 8.49 -2.55
C GLY A 85 4.44 8.37 -2.33
N GLY A 86 4.03 8.16 -1.08
CA GLY A 86 2.63 8.04 -0.73
C GLY A 86 2.41 7.39 0.62
N GLY A 87 1.31 6.65 0.77
CA GLY A 87 1.03 5.99 2.03
C GLY A 87 -0.15 5.03 1.97
N ASN A 88 -0.36 4.41 3.12
CA ASN A 88 -1.47 3.52 3.38
C ASN A 88 -2.39 4.14 4.44
N PHE A 89 -3.67 4.25 4.10
CA PHE A 89 -4.75 4.58 5.00
C PHE A 89 -5.41 3.26 5.43
N TYR A 90 -5.29 2.93 6.69
CA TYR A 90 -5.93 1.78 7.31
C TYR A 90 -7.11 2.24 8.16
N ASN A 91 -8.26 1.64 7.95
CA ASN A 91 -9.46 1.86 8.76
C ASN A 91 -10.06 0.50 9.14
N ALA A 92 -10.33 0.31 10.42
CA ALA A 92 -11.04 -0.85 10.92
C ALA A 92 -12.22 -0.37 11.77
N ASP A 93 -13.43 -0.81 11.39
CA ASP A 93 -14.66 -0.49 12.10
C ASP A 93 -15.32 -1.76 12.66
N PRO A 94 -14.94 -2.18 13.88
CA PRO A 94 -15.51 -3.37 14.52
C PRO A 94 -16.96 -3.21 14.94
N THR A 95 -17.55 -2.00 14.88
CA THR A 95 -18.96 -1.78 15.24
C THR A 95 -19.92 -2.49 14.27
N LEU A 96 -19.45 -2.83 13.06
CA LEU A 96 -20.21 -3.61 12.08
C LEU A 96 -20.31 -5.10 12.45
N LEU A 97 -19.48 -5.58 13.38
CA LEU A 97 -19.59 -6.92 13.91
C LEU A 97 -20.76 -6.96 14.91
N LYS A 98 -21.80 -7.75 14.61
CA LYS A 98 -22.89 -8.04 15.54
C LYS A 98 -22.35 -8.90 16.70
N ILE A 99 -21.68 -8.28 17.66
CA ILE A 99 -21.18 -8.95 18.86
C ILE A 99 -22.26 -8.89 19.94
N TYR A 100 -22.42 -10.00 20.66
CA TYR A 100 -23.46 -10.24 21.65
C TYR A 100 -23.41 -9.29 22.89
N SER A 101 -22.37 -8.48 23.01
CA SER A 101 -22.23 -7.56 24.16
C SER A 101 -22.03 -6.12 23.68
N PRO A 102 -23.02 -5.24 23.86
CA PRO A 102 -22.96 -3.83 23.42
C PRO A 102 -21.93 -2.95 24.17
N SER A 103 -21.27 -3.49 25.18
CA SER A 103 -20.42 -2.75 26.13
C SER A 103 -18.95 -3.20 26.12
N ASP A 104 -18.49 -3.80 25.02
CA ASP A 104 -17.09 -4.24 24.91
C ASP A 104 -16.18 -3.06 24.58
N PRO A 105 -15.20 -2.71 25.48
CA PRO A 105 -14.22 -1.64 25.22
C PRO A 105 -13.32 -1.89 24.00
N SER A 106 -13.36 -3.08 23.39
CA SER A 106 -12.60 -3.43 22.19
C SER A 106 -13.23 -2.90 20.90
N GLN A 107 -14.44 -2.35 20.93
CA GLN A 107 -15.15 -1.77 19.78
C GLN A 107 -14.71 -0.33 19.48
N VAL A 108 -13.41 -0.09 19.39
CA VAL A 108 -12.90 1.21 19.01
C VAL A 108 -12.50 1.17 17.53
N SER A 109 -13.17 1.99 16.72
CA SER A 109 -12.74 2.19 15.34
C SER A 109 -11.32 2.77 15.32
N THR A 110 -10.46 2.15 14.52
CA THR A 110 -9.06 2.54 14.41
C THR A 110 -8.78 3.04 13.02
N SER A 111 -8.32 4.28 12.92
CA SER A 111 -7.82 4.86 11.68
C SER A 111 -6.34 5.17 11.79
N LYS A 112 -5.54 4.72 10.82
CA LYS A 112 -4.10 4.92 10.82
C LYS A 112 -3.60 5.27 9.43
N PHE A 113 -2.80 6.34 9.34
CA PHE A 113 -2.02 6.68 8.16
C PHE A 113 -0.57 6.23 8.34
N SER A 114 -0.02 5.57 7.33
CA SER A 114 1.37 5.11 7.30
C SER A 114 2.04 5.60 6.02
N PRO A 115 2.86 6.67 6.08
CA PRO A 115 3.59 7.14 4.91
C PRO A 115 4.63 6.12 4.48
N ASN A 116 4.92 6.09 3.17
CA ASN A 116 5.93 5.22 2.62
C ASN A 116 6.59 5.85 1.39
N ILE A 117 7.85 5.48 1.17
CA ILE A 117 8.60 5.80 -0.03
C ILE A 117 9.14 4.52 -0.64
N GLY A 118 9.39 4.52 -1.93
CA GLY A 118 9.96 3.39 -2.64
C GLY A 118 10.87 3.87 -3.77
N ALA A 119 11.70 2.97 -4.26
CA ALA A 119 12.57 3.22 -5.39
C ALA A 119 12.56 2.02 -6.33
N GLY A 120 12.89 2.24 -7.60
CA GLY A 120 13.00 1.19 -8.57
C GLY A 120 13.90 1.55 -9.73
N ALA A 121 14.34 0.52 -10.44
CA ALA A 121 15.06 0.63 -11.67
C ALA A 121 14.46 -0.35 -12.69
N TYR A 122 14.44 0.08 -13.95
CA TYR A 122 13.99 -0.74 -15.07
C TYR A 122 14.94 -0.50 -16.23
N TYR A 123 15.62 -1.55 -16.65
CA TYR A 123 16.51 -1.53 -17.81
C TYR A 123 15.84 -2.29 -18.95
N LYS A 124 15.77 -1.66 -20.11
CA LYS A 124 15.20 -2.23 -21.33
C LYS A 124 16.22 -2.14 -22.44
N ALA A 125 16.54 -3.27 -23.06
CA ALA A 125 17.34 -3.41 -24.27
C ALA A 125 16.52 -4.06 -25.39
N ALA A 126 17.07 -4.12 -26.59
CA ALA A 126 16.36 -4.66 -27.75
C ALA A 126 15.81 -6.08 -27.54
N ASN A 127 16.55 -6.95 -26.83
CA ASN A 127 16.24 -8.38 -26.71
C ASN A 127 15.90 -8.84 -25.28
N PHE A 128 16.05 -7.97 -24.26
CA PHE A 128 15.76 -8.32 -22.88
C PHE A 128 15.46 -7.09 -22.03
N TRP A 129 14.86 -7.34 -20.89
CA TRP A 129 14.64 -6.31 -19.87
C TRP A 129 14.89 -6.87 -18.47
N ILE A 130 15.32 -6.02 -17.56
CA ILE A 130 15.52 -6.34 -16.16
C ILE A 130 14.86 -5.26 -15.31
N SER A 131 14.19 -5.66 -14.24
CA SER A 131 13.49 -4.75 -13.35
C SER A 131 13.83 -5.08 -11.90
N PHE A 132 14.12 -4.03 -11.13
CA PHE A 132 14.35 -4.11 -9.70
C PHE A 132 13.51 -3.05 -8.99
N SER A 133 12.91 -3.40 -7.85
CA SER A 133 12.09 -2.47 -7.09
C SER A 133 12.11 -2.76 -5.60
N ILE A 134 12.22 -1.70 -4.81
CA ILE A 134 11.97 -1.70 -3.37
C ILE A 134 10.76 -0.80 -3.11
N PRO A 135 9.54 -1.36 -3.12
CA PRO A 135 8.31 -0.55 -3.07
C PRO A 135 8.02 0.05 -1.70
N ARG A 136 8.71 -0.40 -0.64
CA ARG A 136 8.56 0.08 0.73
C ARG A 136 9.91 0.16 1.41
N LEU A 137 10.41 1.38 1.57
CA LEU A 137 11.67 1.67 2.27
C LEU A 137 11.43 2.04 3.74
N LEU A 138 10.26 2.63 4.05
CA LEU A 138 9.90 2.98 5.43
C LEU A 138 9.23 1.80 6.10
N ASN A 139 9.90 1.23 7.10
CA ASN A 139 9.36 0.18 7.94
C ASN A 139 8.50 0.83 9.04
N THR A 140 7.19 0.96 8.81
CA THR A 140 6.28 1.39 9.86
C THR A 140 6.19 0.24 10.87
N LYS A 141 6.88 0.34 12.02
CA LYS A 141 6.71 -0.58 13.14
C LYS A 141 5.22 -0.61 13.47
N ARG A 142 4.57 -1.73 13.26
CA ARG A 142 3.29 -2.03 13.91
C ARG A 142 3.55 -1.83 15.39
N ASN A 143 2.94 -0.81 15.99
CA ASN A 143 3.13 -0.54 17.40
C ASN A 143 2.67 -1.76 18.20
N ASP A 144 3.61 -2.50 18.73
CA ASP A 144 3.41 -3.51 19.78
C ASP A 144 2.98 -2.88 21.13
N SER A 145 2.54 -1.63 21.11
CA SER A 145 2.07 -0.90 22.28
C SER A 145 0.92 -1.61 22.99
N GLN A 146 0.08 -2.32 22.26
CA GLN A 146 -1.00 -3.12 22.83
C GLN A 146 -0.46 -4.30 23.64
N LEU A 147 0.55 -5.00 23.14
CA LEU A 147 1.22 -6.09 23.87
C LEU A 147 1.94 -5.60 25.12
N ALA A 148 2.57 -4.42 25.07
CA ALA A 148 3.24 -3.82 26.22
C ALA A 148 2.26 -3.36 27.30
N ILE A 149 1.07 -2.86 26.93
CA ILE A 149 0.01 -2.47 27.86
C ILE A 149 -0.59 -3.71 28.53
N THR A 150 -0.86 -4.76 27.77
CA THR A 150 -1.37 -6.04 28.29
C THR A 150 -0.38 -6.71 29.22
N ALA A 151 0.91 -6.71 28.88
CA ALA A 151 1.97 -7.26 29.73
C ALA A 151 2.15 -6.47 31.03
N LYS A 152 2.04 -5.13 30.99
CA LYS A 152 2.07 -4.28 32.21
C LYS A 152 0.82 -4.50 33.09
N ALA A 153 -0.36 -4.66 32.49
CA ALA A 153 -1.60 -4.94 33.22
C ALA A 153 -1.55 -6.32 33.90
N ALA A 154 -1.05 -7.35 33.21
CA ALA A 154 -0.85 -8.68 33.76
C ALA A 154 0.14 -8.69 34.94
N LYS A 155 1.30 -8.02 34.81
CA LYS A 155 2.27 -7.87 35.91
C LYS A 155 1.70 -7.14 37.14
N LYS A 156 0.86 -6.12 36.90
CA LYS A 156 0.23 -5.37 37.99
C LYS A 156 -0.82 -6.20 38.73
N LYS A 157 -1.55 -7.08 38.01
CA LYS A 157 -2.53 -8.01 38.59
C LYS A 157 -1.85 -9.10 39.42
N GLN A 158 -0.74 -9.65 38.94
CA GLN A 158 0.03 -10.68 39.68
C GLN A 158 0.66 -10.16 40.92
N LYS A 159 1.13 -8.89 40.97
CA LYS A 159 1.69 -8.25 42.16
C LYS A 159 0.63 -7.94 43.24
N ARG A 160 -0.67 -7.84 42.86
CA ARG A 160 -1.79 -7.64 43.81
C ARG A 160 -2.30 -8.93 44.45
N ILE A 161 -1.98 -10.12 43.86
CA ILE A 161 -2.41 -11.42 44.37
C ILE A 161 -1.37 -11.96 45.39
N ASN A 162 -0.14 -11.48 45.34
CA ASN A 162 0.95 -11.94 46.20
C ASN A 162 1.20 -11.00 47.42
N HIS A 163 0.27 -10.16 47.73
CA HIS A 163 0.15 -9.36 48.96
C HIS A 163 -1.22 -9.61 49.59
#